data_7e7df7f4d15ca0c1b5b74a96e3d52911
#
_entry.id   7e7df7f4d15ca0c1b5b74a96e3d52911
#
_cell.length_a   1.000
_cell.length_b   1.000
_cell.length_c   1.000
_cell.angle_alpha   90.00
_cell.angle_beta   90.00
_cell.angle_gamma   90.00
#
_symmetry.space_group_name_H-M   'P 1'
#
loop_
_entity.id
_entity.type
_entity.pdbx_description
1 polymer ?
#
loop_
_entity_poly.entity_id
_entity_poly.type
_entity_poly.pdbx_seq_one_letter_code
_entity_poly.pdbx_strand_id
1 'polypeptide(L)'
;MIMDEKVKILLCEDDENLGTLLCEYLIAKGYDAVLCPDGEVGYREFTKEKFDICILDVMMPKKDGFTLAQDIRQINSQVPIVFLTAKVQKEDVLEGFDKGADDYITKPFSMEELVKRVEAIMRRVRGKKNRESSMYKIGRFTFDTQKQLLVIGDKQTKLTTKENELLALLCSHATEILKRNDA
;
A
#
# COMPACT_ATOMS: atom_id res chain seq x y z
N MET A 1 9.46 8.56 20.62
CA MET A 1 9.31 9.24 19.34
C MET A 1 9.12 8.19 18.25
N ILE A 2 7.93 8.13 17.71
CA ILE A 2 7.63 7.21 16.62
C ILE A 2 8.20 7.85 15.37
N MET A 3 9.28 7.28 14.84
CA MET A 3 9.69 7.64 13.49
C MET A 3 8.69 6.97 12.56
N ASP A 4 7.87 7.77 11.87
CA ASP A 4 7.06 7.25 10.78
C ASP A 4 8.02 6.62 9.77
N GLU A 5 7.89 5.30 9.60
CA GLU A 5 8.63 4.62 8.55
C GLU A 5 8.23 5.23 7.22
N LYS A 6 9.21 5.65 6.43
CA LYS A 6 8.97 6.16 5.09
C LYS A 6 8.34 5.07 4.24
N VAL A 7 7.35 5.44 3.45
CA VAL A 7 6.77 4.55 2.44
C VAL A 7 7.85 4.20 1.42
N LYS A 8 8.11 2.92 1.25
CA LYS A 8 9.14 2.41 0.35
C LYS A 8 8.55 2.05 -1.00
N ILE A 9 9.09 2.65 -2.06
CA ILE A 9 8.59 2.53 -3.43
C ILE A 9 9.60 1.77 -4.29
N LEU A 10 9.14 0.72 -4.96
CA LEU A 10 9.88 0.09 -6.04
C LEU A 10 9.51 0.81 -7.34
N LEU A 11 10.45 1.52 -7.94
CA LEU A 11 10.26 2.25 -9.19
C LEU A 11 11.04 1.57 -10.31
N CYS A 12 10.34 1.02 -11.29
CA CYS A 12 10.95 0.41 -12.47
C CYS A 12 10.67 1.27 -13.69
N GLU A 13 11.72 1.86 -14.25
CA GLU A 13 11.67 2.73 -15.43
C GLU A 13 12.98 2.57 -16.19
N ASP A 14 12.90 2.23 -17.48
CA ASP A 14 14.06 2.03 -18.34
C ASP A 14 14.62 3.34 -18.93
N ASP A 15 13.81 4.39 -19.01
CA ASP A 15 14.29 5.72 -19.39
C ASP A 15 15.06 6.30 -18.20
N GLU A 16 16.37 6.38 -18.34
CA GLU A 16 17.28 6.83 -17.30
C GLU A 16 16.96 8.24 -16.80
N ASN A 17 16.66 9.16 -17.72
CA ASN A 17 16.33 10.53 -17.37
C ASN A 17 15.02 10.63 -16.60
N LEU A 18 13.98 10.00 -17.11
CA LEU A 18 12.67 9.99 -16.46
C LEU A 18 12.73 9.26 -15.12
N GLY A 19 13.39 8.12 -15.08
CA GLY A 19 13.53 7.34 -13.85
C GLY A 19 14.25 8.12 -12.75
N THR A 20 15.34 8.80 -13.07
CA THR A 20 16.08 9.62 -12.12
C THR A 20 15.24 10.78 -11.60
N LEU A 21 14.54 11.49 -12.49
CA LEU A 21 13.66 12.61 -12.12
C LEU A 21 12.52 12.13 -11.19
N LEU A 22 11.88 11.03 -11.53
CA LEU A 22 10.81 10.45 -10.70
C LEU A 22 11.33 10.04 -9.32
N CYS A 23 12.47 9.38 -9.29
CA CYS A 23 13.09 8.93 -8.05
C CYS A 23 13.41 10.11 -7.13
N GLU A 24 14.07 11.14 -7.65
CA GLU A 24 14.41 12.35 -6.91
C GLU A 24 13.17 13.09 -6.41
N TYR A 25 12.14 13.19 -7.24
CA TYR A 25 10.89 13.84 -6.86
C TYR A 25 10.18 13.09 -5.72
N LEU A 26 10.12 11.77 -5.80
CA LEU A 26 9.52 10.94 -4.74
C LEU A 26 10.30 11.05 -3.43
N ILE A 27 11.62 11.04 -3.51
CA ILE A 27 12.48 11.22 -2.30
C ILE A 27 12.24 12.60 -1.69
N ALA A 28 12.14 13.66 -2.51
CA ALA A 28 11.86 15.01 -2.04
C ALA A 28 10.49 15.12 -1.35
N LYS A 29 9.54 14.28 -1.73
CA LYS A 29 8.21 14.24 -1.10
C LYS A 29 8.14 13.37 0.16
N GLY A 30 9.25 12.80 0.59
CA GLY A 30 9.33 12.03 1.82
C GLY A 30 9.21 10.52 1.65
N TYR A 31 9.26 10.02 0.42
CA TYR A 31 9.26 8.58 0.15
C TYR A 31 10.69 8.04 0.08
N ASP A 32 10.83 6.75 0.28
CA ASP A 32 12.08 6.02 0.02
C ASP A 32 11.89 5.27 -1.30
N ALA A 33 12.54 5.72 -2.37
CA ALA A 33 12.37 5.16 -3.70
C ALA A 33 13.64 4.47 -4.18
N VAL A 34 13.48 3.25 -4.69
CA VAL A 34 14.55 2.45 -5.29
C VAL A 34 14.28 2.36 -6.79
N LEU A 35 15.19 2.92 -7.60
CA LEU A 35 15.09 2.92 -9.06
C LEU A 35 15.71 1.65 -9.64
N CYS A 36 14.94 0.94 -10.46
CA CYS A 36 15.37 -0.24 -11.19
C CYS A 36 15.24 -0.01 -12.70
N PRO A 37 16.29 -0.26 -13.49
CA PRO A 37 16.27 0.05 -14.92
C PRO A 37 15.50 -0.95 -15.79
N ASP A 38 15.18 -2.13 -15.25
CA ASP A 38 14.43 -3.16 -15.97
C ASP A 38 13.67 -4.07 -14.99
N GLY A 39 12.85 -4.95 -15.56
CA GLY A 39 12.01 -5.85 -14.75
C GLY A 39 12.77 -6.94 -14.01
N GLU A 40 13.93 -7.36 -14.50
CA GLU A 40 14.75 -8.36 -13.81
C GLU A 40 15.37 -7.79 -12.54
N VAL A 41 15.91 -6.56 -12.62
CA VAL A 41 16.43 -5.84 -11.46
C VAL A 41 15.29 -5.55 -10.48
N GLY A 42 14.13 -5.14 -11.00
CA GLY A 42 12.94 -4.90 -10.17
C GLY A 42 12.53 -6.13 -9.39
N TYR A 43 12.47 -7.28 -10.03
CA TYR A 43 12.15 -8.55 -9.36
C TYR A 43 13.18 -8.89 -8.28
N ARG A 44 14.44 -8.75 -8.59
CA ARG A 44 15.53 -9.02 -7.65
C ARG A 44 15.47 -8.14 -6.42
N GLU A 45 15.26 -6.84 -6.60
CA GLU A 45 15.12 -5.91 -5.50
C GLU A 45 13.87 -6.19 -4.67
N PHE A 46 12.77 -6.54 -5.31
CA PHE A 46 11.52 -6.88 -4.62
C PHE A 46 11.67 -8.11 -3.71
N THR A 47 12.49 -9.08 -4.11
CA THR A 47 12.75 -10.28 -3.30
C THR A 47 13.68 -10.02 -2.12
N LYS A 48 14.51 -8.98 -2.18
CA LYS A 48 15.49 -8.65 -1.13
C LYS A 48 14.92 -7.80 -0.02
N GLU A 49 13.99 -6.89 -0.34
CA GLU A 49 13.49 -5.90 0.58
C GLU A 49 11.96 -5.85 0.53
N LYS A 50 11.36 -5.30 1.59
CA LYS A 50 9.92 -5.11 1.66
C LYS A 50 9.55 -3.74 1.08
N PHE A 51 8.66 -3.72 0.10
CA PHE A 51 8.15 -2.50 -0.52
C PHE A 51 6.67 -2.30 -0.19
N ASP A 52 6.27 -1.05 -0.05
CA ASP A 52 4.89 -0.66 0.26
C ASP A 52 4.05 -0.44 -0.99
N ILE A 53 4.67 -0.08 -2.10
CA ILE A 53 4.03 0.16 -3.39
C ILE A 53 5.04 -0.04 -4.53
N CYS A 54 4.56 -0.51 -5.66
CA CYS A 54 5.36 -0.69 -6.87
C CYS A 54 4.85 0.24 -7.97
N ILE A 55 5.74 0.97 -8.60
CA ILE A 55 5.47 1.79 -9.79
C ILE A 55 6.28 1.20 -10.94
N LEU A 56 5.59 0.65 -11.93
CA LEU A 56 6.19 -0.14 -12.99
C LEU A 56 5.88 0.43 -14.36
N ASP A 57 6.91 0.76 -15.14
CA ASP A 57 6.73 1.02 -16.57
C ASP A 57 6.33 -0.28 -17.27
N VAL A 58 5.35 -0.22 -18.14
CA VAL A 58 4.90 -1.39 -18.92
C VAL A 58 5.98 -1.83 -19.89
N MET A 59 6.60 -0.89 -20.60
CA MET A 59 7.58 -1.16 -21.66
C MET A 59 9.00 -1.09 -21.11
N MET A 60 9.56 -2.25 -20.75
CA MET A 60 10.94 -2.35 -20.27
C MET A 60 11.66 -3.52 -20.95
N PRO A 61 13.00 -3.43 -21.13
CA PRO A 61 13.78 -4.57 -21.64
C PRO A 61 13.85 -5.70 -20.63
N LYS A 62 14.19 -6.87 -21.09
CA LYS A 62 14.36 -8.12 -20.31
C LYS A 62 13.07 -8.67 -19.74
N LYS A 63 12.38 -7.92 -18.91
CA LYS A 63 11.09 -8.30 -18.33
C LYS A 63 10.19 -7.06 -18.33
N ASP A 64 9.05 -7.13 -19.02
CA ASP A 64 8.10 -6.02 -19.07
C ASP A 64 7.35 -5.84 -17.72
N GLY A 65 6.67 -4.71 -17.58
CA GLY A 65 5.96 -4.37 -16.34
C GLY A 65 4.83 -5.33 -15.99
N PHE A 66 4.12 -5.85 -16.97
CA PHE A 66 3.02 -6.80 -16.74
C PHE A 66 3.55 -8.15 -16.23
N THR A 67 4.62 -8.65 -16.83
CA THR A 67 5.27 -9.90 -16.39
C THR A 67 5.84 -9.74 -14.99
N LEU A 68 6.50 -8.62 -14.72
CA LEU A 68 7.01 -8.30 -13.39
C LEU A 68 5.88 -8.26 -12.35
N ALA A 69 4.76 -7.63 -12.69
CA ALA A 69 3.60 -7.57 -11.79
C ALA A 69 3.05 -8.96 -11.46
N GLN A 70 2.98 -9.85 -12.43
CA GLN A 70 2.58 -11.24 -12.19
C GLN A 70 3.51 -11.95 -11.22
N ASP A 71 4.81 -11.78 -11.40
CA ASP A 71 5.82 -12.38 -10.52
C ASP A 71 5.73 -11.80 -9.10
N ILE A 72 5.53 -10.49 -8.98
CA ILE A 72 5.33 -9.81 -7.69
C ILE A 72 4.09 -10.34 -6.99
N ARG A 73 2.98 -10.52 -7.72
CA ARG A 73 1.72 -11.03 -7.17
C ARG A 73 1.84 -12.44 -6.59
N GLN A 74 2.73 -13.26 -7.11
CA GLN A 74 3.01 -14.59 -6.56
C GLN A 74 3.72 -14.52 -5.21
N ILE A 75 4.51 -13.48 -4.99
CA ILE A 75 5.22 -13.25 -3.72
C ILE A 75 4.32 -12.53 -2.71
N ASN A 76 3.62 -11.49 -3.17
CA ASN A 76 2.75 -10.64 -2.35
C ASN A 76 1.51 -10.25 -3.15
N SER A 77 0.38 -10.82 -2.79
CA SER A 77 -0.90 -10.55 -3.47
C SER A 77 -1.52 -9.20 -3.09
N GLN A 78 -1.00 -8.52 -2.06
CA GLN A 78 -1.60 -7.32 -1.49
C GLN A 78 -0.86 -6.03 -1.81
N VAL A 79 0.42 -6.10 -2.20
CA VAL A 79 1.19 -4.88 -2.48
C VAL A 79 0.55 -4.09 -3.64
N PRO A 80 0.30 -2.78 -3.46
CA PRO A 80 -0.25 -1.96 -4.55
C PRO A 80 0.70 -1.86 -5.73
N ILE A 81 0.15 -1.92 -6.95
CA ILE A 81 0.90 -1.79 -8.20
C ILE A 81 0.28 -0.71 -9.06
N VAL A 82 1.11 0.24 -9.50
CA VAL A 82 0.75 1.31 -10.43
C VAL A 82 1.54 1.10 -11.72
N PHE A 83 0.87 1.04 -12.86
CA PHE A 83 1.54 0.99 -14.15
C PHE A 83 1.70 2.38 -14.76
N LEU A 84 2.90 2.63 -15.31
CA LEU A 84 3.17 3.80 -16.13
C LEU A 84 3.28 3.35 -17.59
N THR A 85 2.58 4.03 -18.51
CA THR A 85 2.59 3.60 -19.90
C THR A 85 2.30 4.73 -20.89
N ALA A 86 2.94 4.66 -22.06
CA ALA A 86 2.60 5.46 -23.22
C ALA A 86 1.40 4.90 -23.98
N LYS A 87 0.94 3.69 -23.67
CA LYS A 87 -0.16 3.03 -24.36
C LYS A 87 -1.50 3.52 -23.82
N VAL A 88 -2.31 4.09 -24.70
CA VAL A 88 -3.61 4.70 -24.37
C VAL A 88 -4.80 3.81 -24.79
N GLN A 89 -4.55 2.64 -25.36
CA GLN A 89 -5.62 1.77 -25.85
C GLN A 89 -6.36 1.12 -24.70
N LYS A 90 -7.69 1.10 -24.80
CA LYS A 90 -8.60 0.52 -23.81
C LYS A 90 -8.24 -0.92 -23.46
N GLU A 91 -7.79 -1.69 -24.45
CA GLU A 91 -7.39 -3.09 -24.29
C GLU A 91 -6.16 -3.22 -23.39
N ASP A 92 -5.17 -2.31 -23.50
CA ASP A 92 -3.98 -2.30 -22.67
C ASP A 92 -4.30 -1.94 -21.21
N VAL A 93 -5.24 -1.04 -20.99
CA VAL A 93 -5.72 -0.66 -19.66
C VAL A 93 -6.41 -1.86 -18.99
N LEU A 94 -7.28 -2.55 -19.73
CA LEU A 94 -7.96 -3.75 -19.23
C LEU A 94 -6.97 -4.85 -18.90
N GLU A 95 -5.96 -5.07 -19.74
CA GLU A 95 -4.90 -6.04 -19.50
C GLU A 95 -4.14 -5.71 -18.20
N GLY A 96 -3.85 -4.43 -17.97
CA GLY A 96 -3.19 -3.97 -16.74
C GLY A 96 -4.00 -4.28 -15.49
N PHE A 97 -5.30 -4.04 -15.52
CA PHE A 97 -6.20 -4.37 -14.40
C PHE A 97 -6.37 -5.88 -14.21
N ASP A 98 -6.46 -6.65 -15.28
CA ASP A 98 -6.53 -8.12 -15.23
C ASP A 98 -5.27 -8.72 -14.58
N LYS A 99 -4.14 -8.04 -14.67
CA LYS A 99 -2.88 -8.46 -14.02
C LYS A 99 -2.73 -7.94 -12.58
N GLY A 100 -3.81 -7.39 -12.01
CA GLY A 100 -3.89 -7.02 -10.61
C GLY A 100 -3.36 -5.63 -10.28
N ALA A 101 -3.41 -4.70 -11.22
CA ALA A 101 -3.03 -3.30 -10.99
C ALA A 101 -4.05 -2.57 -10.10
N ASP A 102 -3.54 -1.70 -9.24
CA ASP A 102 -4.37 -0.79 -8.43
C ASP A 102 -4.64 0.53 -9.14
N ASP A 103 -3.76 0.93 -10.06
CA ASP A 103 -3.92 2.12 -10.86
C ASP A 103 -3.09 2.05 -12.15
N TYR A 104 -3.35 2.99 -13.05
CA TYR A 104 -2.76 3.04 -14.37
C TYR A 104 -2.59 4.50 -14.78
N ILE A 105 -1.36 4.94 -15.01
CA ILE A 105 -1.06 6.33 -15.37
C ILE A 105 -0.49 6.38 -16.78
N THR A 106 -1.12 7.19 -17.62
CA THR A 106 -0.72 7.35 -19.02
C THR A 106 0.33 8.44 -19.16
N LYS A 107 1.40 8.16 -19.89
CA LYS A 107 2.42 9.18 -20.27
C LYS A 107 1.90 10.06 -21.42
N PRO A 108 2.16 11.36 -21.43
CA PRO A 108 2.87 12.12 -20.42
C PRO A 108 1.99 12.42 -19.18
N PHE A 109 2.59 12.44 -18.00
CA PHE A 109 1.92 12.78 -16.75
C PHE A 109 2.75 13.79 -15.96
N SER A 110 2.11 14.53 -15.06
CA SER A 110 2.85 15.40 -14.13
C SER A 110 3.32 14.62 -12.91
N MET A 111 4.42 15.07 -12.32
CA MET A 111 4.95 14.50 -11.08
C MET A 111 3.93 14.62 -9.93
N GLU A 112 3.18 15.72 -9.89
CA GLU A 112 2.10 15.94 -8.93
C GLU A 112 0.99 14.91 -9.06
N GLU A 113 0.60 14.57 -10.29
CA GLU A 113 -0.43 13.53 -10.54
C GLU A 113 0.02 12.18 -9.98
N LEU A 114 1.27 11.80 -10.23
CA LEU A 114 1.83 10.55 -9.71
C LEU A 114 1.79 10.52 -8.19
N VAL A 115 2.26 11.58 -7.54
CA VAL A 115 2.29 11.66 -6.07
C VAL A 115 0.87 11.61 -5.49
N LYS A 116 -0.09 12.32 -6.08
CA LYS A 116 -1.49 12.28 -5.64
C LYS A 116 -2.10 10.88 -5.71
N ARG A 117 -1.77 10.13 -6.77
CA ARG A 117 -2.25 8.75 -6.92
C ARG A 117 -1.60 7.81 -5.90
N VAL A 118 -0.30 7.97 -5.66
CA VAL A 118 0.41 7.22 -4.61
C VAL A 118 -0.20 7.51 -3.23
N GLU A 119 -0.42 8.77 -2.91
CA GLU A 119 -1.06 9.17 -1.65
C GLU A 119 -2.46 8.57 -1.49
N ALA A 120 -3.27 8.58 -2.56
CA ALA A 120 -4.61 8.01 -2.54
C ALA A 120 -4.59 6.50 -2.31
N ILE A 121 -3.66 5.79 -2.95
CA ILE A 121 -3.49 4.35 -2.78
C ILE A 121 -3.04 4.02 -1.36
N MET A 122 -2.08 4.76 -0.82
CA MET A 122 -1.56 4.53 0.53
C MET A 122 -2.62 4.85 1.59
N ARG A 123 -3.49 5.83 1.37
CA ARG A 123 -4.64 6.08 2.26
C ARG A 123 -5.61 4.90 2.28
N ARG A 124 -5.89 4.28 1.13
CA ARG A 124 -6.75 3.09 1.05
C ARG A 124 -6.14 1.91 1.80
N VAL A 125 -4.83 1.70 1.68
CA VAL A 125 -4.10 0.65 2.39
C VAL A 125 -4.17 0.88 3.90
N ARG A 126 -3.96 2.10 4.37
CA ARG A 126 -4.09 2.48 5.79
C ARG A 126 -5.52 2.29 6.28
N GLY A 127 -6.51 2.67 5.48
CA GLY A 127 -7.92 2.46 5.79
C GLY A 127 -8.27 0.99 5.97
N LYS A 128 -7.74 0.11 5.13
CA LYS A 128 -7.89 -1.33 5.25
C LYS A 128 -7.25 -1.88 6.53
N LYS A 129 -6.03 -1.47 6.85
CA LYS A 129 -5.35 -1.82 8.11
C LYS A 129 -6.13 -1.35 9.33
N ASN A 130 -6.66 -0.13 9.29
CA ASN A 130 -7.48 0.41 10.36
C ASN A 130 -8.80 -0.36 10.52
N ARG A 131 -9.39 -0.85 9.43
CA ARG A 131 -10.58 -1.70 9.47
C ARG A 131 -10.27 -3.08 10.05
N GLU A 132 -9.16 -3.67 9.69
CA GLU A 132 -8.69 -4.93 10.26
C GLU A 132 -8.34 -4.78 11.75
N SER A 133 -7.83 -3.62 12.15
CA SER A 133 -7.56 -3.27 13.55
C SER A 133 -8.79 -2.78 14.32
N SER A 134 -9.98 -2.75 13.70
CA SER A 134 -11.23 -2.40 14.38
C SER A 134 -11.76 -3.50 15.30
N MET A 135 -11.19 -4.70 15.23
CA MET A 135 -11.51 -5.81 16.11
C MET A 135 -10.51 -5.84 17.26
N TYR A 136 -11.00 -5.65 18.48
CA TYR A 136 -10.19 -5.73 19.69
C TYR A 136 -10.56 -6.99 20.49
N LYS A 137 -9.56 -7.75 20.87
CA LYS A 137 -9.75 -8.92 21.73
C LYS A 137 -9.12 -8.65 23.09
N ILE A 138 -9.96 -8.56 24.12
CA ILE A 138 -9.53 -8.27 25.49
C ILE A 138 -10.01 -9.43 26.38
N GLY A 139 -9.09 -10.37 26.68
CA GLY A 139 -9.43 -11.54 27.47
C GLY A 139 -10.54 -12.37 26.78
N ARG A 140 -11.70 -12.47 27.45
CA ARG A 140 -12.89 -13.19 26.93
C ARG A 140 -13.79 -12.31 26.05
N PHE A 141 -13.44 -11.02 25.92
CA PHE A 141 -14.24 -10.04 25.18
C PHE A 141 -13.71 -9.90 23.76
N THR A 142 -14.63 -9.82 22.81
CA THR A 142 -14.33 -9.38 21.44
C THR A 142 -15.14 -8.11 21.17
N PHE A 143 -14.48 -7.05 20.74
CA PHE A 143 -15.09 -5.76 20.48
C PHE A 143 -14.93 -5.37 19.01
N ASP A 144 -16.05 -5.22 18.31
CA ASP A 144 -16.11 -4.76 16.92
C ASP A 144 -16.60 -3.32 16.88
N THR A 145 -15.70 -2.37 16.59
CA THR A 145 -15.99 -0.95 16.56
C THR A 145 -16.93 -0.57 15.42
N GLN A 146 -16.89 -1.29 14.30
CA GLN A 146 -17.73 -0.97 13.14
C GLN A 146 -19.17 -1.44 13.34
N LYS A 147 -19.34 -2.62 13.89
CA LYS A 147 -20.67 -3.17 14.19
C LYS A 147 -21.23 -2.67 15.54
N GLN A 148 -20.40 -1.96 16.30
CA GLN A 148 -20.73 -1.48 17.65
C GLN A 148 -21.19 -2.65 18.54
N LEU A 149 -20.47 -3.77 18.45
CA LEU A 149 -20.84 -5.02 19.08
C LEU A 149 -19.77 -5.47 20.06
N LEU A 150 -20.19 -5.75 21.29
CA LEU A 150 -19.36 -6.38 22.31
C LEU A 150 -19.83 -7.82 22.50
N VAL A 151 -18.91 -8.77 22.32
CA VAL A 151 -19.20 -10.20 22.49
C VAL A 151 -18.46 -10.73 23.71
N ILE A 152 -19.21 -11.33 24.63
CA ILE A 152 -18.68 -11.97 25.85
C ILE A 152 -19.18 -13.43 25.83
N GLY A 153 -18.30 -14.38 25.49
CA GLY A 153 -18.71 -15.76 25.30
C GLY A 153 -19.83 -15.88 24.28
N ASP A 154 -21.01 -16.35 24.70
CA ASP A 154 -22.17 -16.49 23.82
C ASP A 154 -23.11 -15.27 23.81
N LYS A 155 -22.80 -14.23 24.59
CA LYS A 155 -23.62 -13.02 24.68
C LYS A 155 -23.09 -11.92 23.78
N GLN A 156 -23.98 -11.37 22.97
CA GLN A 156 -23.71 -10.21 22.12
C GLN A 156 -24.47 -9.01 22.68
N THR A 157 -23.77 -7.92 22.91
CA THR A 157 -24.36 -6.66 23.35
C THR A 157 -24.08 -5.58 22.33
N LYS A 158 -25.12 -4.97 21.79
CA LYS A 158 -24.99 -3.82 20.89
C LYS A 158 -24.75 -2.56 21.71
N LEU A 159 -23.69 -1.82 21.38
CA LEU A 159 -23.30 -0.61 22.06
C LEU A 159 -23.98 0.61 21.43
N THR A 160 -24.24 1.63 22.23
CA THR A 160 -24.61 2.94 21.72
C THR A 160 -23.39 3.60 21.07
N THR A 161 -23.60 4.64 20.26
CA THR A 161 -22.52 5.36 19.60
C THR A 161 -21.50 5.89 20.60
N LYS A 162 -21.96 6.47 21.72
CA LYS A 162 -21.09 6.99 22.78
C LYS A 162 -20.30 5.92 23.50
N GLU A 163 -20.94 4.80 23.82
CA GLU A 163 -20.28 3.65 24.43
C GLU A 163 -19.21 3.06 23.49
N ASN A 164 -19.52 2.96 22.20
CA ASN A 164 -18.61 2.48 21.19
C ASN A 164 -17.37 3.37 21.06
N GLU A 165 -17.56 4.69 21.00
CA GLU A 165 -16.48 5.67 20.91
C GLU A 165 -15.57 5.62 22.13
N LEU A 166 -16.14 5.56 23.33
CA LEU A 166 -15.40 5.49 24.58
C LEU A 166 -14.58 4.20 24.66
N LEU A 167 -15.18 3.06 24.34
CA LEU A 167 -14.51 1.77 24.40
C LEU A 167 -13.40 1.66 23.34
N ALA A 168 -13.63 2.19 22.13
CA ALA A 168 -12.62 2.26 21.10
C ALA A 168 -11.41 3.10 21.54
N LEU A 169 -11.65 4.24 22.19
CA LEU A 169 -10.60 5.09 22.74
C LEU A 169 -9.78 4.37 23.82
N LEU A 170 -10.44 3.71 24.73
CA LEU A 170 -9.77 2.94 25.80
C LEU A 170 -8.95 1.78 25.24
N CYS A 171 -9.47 1.06 24.26
CA CYS A 171 -8.75 -0.05 23.61
C CYS A 171 -7.52 0.43 22.86
N SER A 172 -7.58 1.56 22.15
CA SER A 172 -6.43 2.09 21.44
C SER A 172 -5.33 2.56 22.40
N HIS A 173 -5.68 3.17 23.53
CA HIS A 173 -4.73 3.58 24.56
C HIS A 173 -4.10 2.38 25.26
N ALA A 174 -4.85 1.34 25.54
CA ALA A 174 -4.34 0.10 26.14
C ALA A 174 -3.31 -0.57 25.22
N THR A 175 -3.57 -0.60 23.92
CA THR A 175 -2.65 -1.15 22.92
C THR A 175 -1.35 -0.35 22.84
N GLU A 176 -1.41 0.96 22.92
CA GLU A 176 -0.22 1.82 22.94
C GLU A 176 0.65 1.59 24.17
N ILE A 177 0.04 1.46 25.34
CA ILE A 177 0.74 1.18 26.60
C ILE A 177 1.46 -0.17 26.53
N LEU A 178 0.79 -1.20 26.02
CA LEU A 178 1.39 -2.53 25.84
C LEU A 178 2.59 -2.50 24.89
N LYS A 179 2.49 -1.80 23.78
CA LYS A 179 3.60 -1.62 22.85
C LYS A 179 4.81 -0.89 23.47
N ARG A 180 4.58 0.06 24.35
CA ARG A 180 5.65 0.78 25.04
C ARG A 180 6.37 -0.10 26.08
N ASN A 181 5.66 -1.02 26.69
CA ASN A 181 6.23 -1.94 27.69
C ASN A 181 7.02 -3.10 27.08
N ASP A 182 6.75 -3.44 25.80
CA ASP A 182 7.46 -4.47 25.04
C ASP A 182 8.75 -3.97 24.38
N ALA A 183 9.07 -2.71 24.52
CA ALA A 183 10.28 -2.11 23.93
C ALA A 183 11.52 -2.36 24.79
#